data_571dad9ecd2e473ec5be6b5315d33f67
#
_entry.id   571dad9ecd2e473ec5be6b5315d33f67
#
_cell.length_a   1.000
_cell.length_b   1.000
_cell.length_c   1.000
_cell.angle_alpha   90.00
_cell.angle_beta   90.00
_cell.angle_gamma   90.00
#
_symmetry.space_group_name_H-M   'P 1'
#
loop_
_entity.id
_entity.type
_entity.pdbx_description
1 polymer ?
#
loop_
_entity_poly.entity_id
_entity_poly.type
_entity_poly.pdbx_seq_one_letter_code
_entity_poly.pdbx_strand_id
1 'polypeptide(L)' 'MDTQVLEYLNTKYGDEIKVIQESLGAGAAKDYAEYQNLCGVIRGLLTAQREINDLLRKVKDYDDSL' A
#
# COMPACT_ATOMS: atom_id res chain seq x y z
N MET A 1 21.29 3.96 3.77
CA MET A 1 20.12 3.18 4.23
C MET A 1 19.74 2.12 3.19
N ASP A 2 19.53 0.90 3.64
CA ASP A 2 19.11 -0.17 2.74
C ASP A 2 17.63 0.00 2.39
N THR A 3 17.35 0.23 1.13
CA THR A 3 15.98 0.44 0.65
C THR A 3 15.24 -0.85 0.32
N GLN A 4 15.90 -1.99 0.35
CA GLN A 4 15.29 -3.27 -0.05
C GLN A 4 14.12 -3.65 0.85
N VAL A 5 14.22 -3.39 2.16
CA VAL A 5 13.13 -3.66 3.10
C VAL A 5 11.92 -2.82 2.77
N LEU A 6 12.13 -1.53 2.49
CA LEU A 6 11.04 -0.61 2.15
C LEU A 6 10.37 -1.01 0.83
N GLU A 7 11.17 -1.39 -0.16
CA GLU A 7 10.65 -1.84 -1.45
C GLU A 7 9.85 -3.13 -1.30
N TYR A 8 10.31 -4.04 -0.47
CA TYR A 8 9.61 -5.29 -0.18
C TYR A 8 8.24 -5.00 0.44
N LEU A 9 8.20 -4.14 1.46
CA LEU A 9 6.94 -3.77 2.12
C LEU A 9 5.98 -3.11 1.14
N ASN A 10 6.49 -2.23 0.29
CA ASN A 10 5.67 -1.55 -0.71
C ASN A 10 5.00 -2.56 -1.65
N THR A 11 5.77 -3.55 -2.10
CA THR A 11 5.26 -4.63 -2.95
C THR A 11 4.21 -5.46 -2.23
N LYS A 12 4.46 -5.82 -0.97
CA LYS A 12 3.51 -6.61 -0.18
C LYS A 12 2.18 -5.87 0.01
N TYR A 13 2.23 -4.58 0.30
CA TYR A 13 1.01 -3.79 0.46
C TYR A 13 0.25 -3.68 -0.87
N GLY A 14 0.98 -3.53 -1.98
CA GLY A 14 0.35 -3.52 -3.31
C GLY A 14 -0.35 -4.84 -3.62
N ASP A 15 0.27 -5.96 -3.26
CA ASP A 15 -0.33 -7.29 -3.45
C ASP A 15 -1.61 -7.43 -2.62
N GLU A 16 -1.59 -6.95 -1.37
CA GLU A 16 -2.78 -7.00 -0.52
C GLU A 16 -3.92 -6.15 -1.07
N ILE A 17 -3.60 -4.97 -1.57
CA ILE A 17 -4.60 -4.10 -2.22
C ILE A 17 -5.23 -4.84 -3.40
N LYS A 18 -4.41 -5.46 -4.22
CA LYS A 18 -4.89 -6.19 -5.40
C LYS A 18 -5.83 -7.33 -5.01
N VAL A 19 -5.47 -8.09 -3.98
CA VAL A 19 -6.32 -9.18 -3.49
C VAL A 19 -7.67 -8.66 -3.03
N ILE A 20 -7.69 -7.55 -2.27
CA ILE A 20 -8.95 -6.97 -1.79
C ILE A 20 -9.79 -6.45 -2.96
N GLN A 21 -9.16 -5.79 -3.93
CA GLN A 21 -9.86 -5.28 -5.11
C GLN A 21 -10.48 -6.42 -5.92
N GLU A 22 -9.77 -7.51 -6.10
CA GLU A 22 -10.28 -8.69 -6.80
C GLU A 22 -11.43 -9.31 -6.04
N SER A 23 -11.33 -9.38 -4.70
CA SER A 23 -12.40 -9.90 -3.86
C SER A 23 -13.67 -9.06 -3.97
N LEU A 24 -13.53 -7.73 -3.95
CA LEU A 24 -14.66 -6.81 -4.12
C LEU A 24 -15.31 -7.00 -5.48
N GLY A 25 -14.50 -7.13 -6.53
CA GLY A 25 -14.99 -7.36 -7.89
C GLY A 25 -15.73 -8.69 -8.02
N ALA A 26 -15.39 -9.68 -7.19
CA ALA A 26 -16.05 -10.98 -7.17
C ALA A 26 -17.26 -11.01 -6.23
N GLY A 27 -17.63 -9.90 -5.60
CA GLY A 27 -18.81 -9.81 -4.75
C GLY A 27 -18.58 -10.31 -3.33
N ALA A 28 -17.36 -10.21 -2.81
CA ALA A 28 -17.05 -10.68 -1.46
C ALA A 28 -17.73 -9.89 -0.36
N ALA A 29 -18.05 -8.61 -0.60
CA ALA A 29 -18.74 -7.79 0.39
C ALA A 29 -20.21 -8.17 0.46
N LYS A 30 -20.68 -8.53 1.66
CA LYS A 30 -22.05 -9.01 1.86
C LYS A 30 -23.04 -7.85 1.99
N ASP A 31 -22.59 -6.72 2.48
CA ASP A 31 -23.41 -5.53 2.69
C ASP A 31 -22.57 -4.28 2.54
N TYR A 32 -23.23 -3.13 2.66
CA TYR A 32 -22.59 -1.83 2.50
C TYR A 32 -21.53 -1.57 3.57
N ALA A 33 -21.80 -1.99 4.81
CA ALA A 33 -20.85 -1.80 5.90
C ALA A 33 -19.55 -2.58 5.65
N GLU A 34 -19.65 -3.81 5.17
CA GLU A 34 -18.48 -4.62 4.83
C GLU A 34 -17.72 -4.00 3.65
N TYR A 35 -18.44 -3.54 2.62
CA TYR A 35 -17.85 -2.83 1.50
C TYR A 35 -17.06 -1.61 1.97
N GLN A 36 -17.66 -0.79 2.83
CA GLN A 36 -17.00 0.41 3.37
C GLN A 36 -15.75 0.03 4.17
N ASN A 37 -15.83 -1.03 4.95
CA ASN A 37 -14.68 -1.51 5.73
C ASN A 37 -13.51 -1.89 4.82
N LEU A 38 -13.79 -2.66 3.76
CA LEU A 38 -12.75 -3.08 2.82
C LEU A 38 -12.15 -1.90 2.06
N CYS A 39 -12.98 -0.93 1.69
CA CYS A 39 -12.50 0.32 1.08
C CYS A 39 -11.58 1.08 2.04
N GLY A 40 -11.90 1.08 3.33
CA GLY A 40 -11.06 1.70 4.35
C GLY A 40 -9.71 1.01 4.48
N VAL A 41 -9.69 -0.33 4.40
CA VAL A 41 -8.44 -1.09 4.43
C VAL A 41 -7.56 -0.72 3.22
N ILE A 42 -8.14 -0.68 2.02
CA ILE A 42 -7.41 -0.27 0.81
C ILE A 42 -6.83 1.13 0.99
N ARG A 43 -7.63 2.06 1.51
CA ARG A 43 -7.20 3.44 1.72
C ARG A 43 -6.02 3.51 2.69
N GLY A 44 -6.07 2.72 3.76
CA GLY A 44 -4.98 2.63 4.72
C GLY A 44 -3.70 2.08 4.10
N LEU A 45 -3.82 1.03 3.27
CA LEU A 45 -2.68 0.45 2.58
C LEU A 45 -2.09 1.42 1.57
N LEU A 46 -2.93 2.18 0.84
CA LEU A 46 -2.44 3.21 -0.08
C LEU A 46 -1.70 4.31 0.66
N THR A 47 -2.18 4.69 1.84
CA THR A 47 -1.51 5.67 2.68
C THR A 47 -0.14 5.16 3.10
N ALA A 48 -0.05 3.90 3.51
CA ALA A 48 1.22 3.27 3.88
C ALA A 48 2.20 3.27 2.71
N GLN A 49 1.73 2.92 1.50
CA GLN A 49 2.58 2.95 0.31
C GLN A 49 3.09 4.36 0.02
N ARG A 50 2.24 5.37 0.18
CA ARG A 50 2.65 6.76 -0.03
C ARG A 50 3.75 7.16 0.95
N GLU A 51 3.61 6.77 2.22
CA GLU A 51 4.64 7.06 3.22
C GLU A 51 5.97 6.38 2.89
N ILE A 52 5.90 5.13 2.43
CA ILE A 52 7.11 4.40 2.02
C ILE A 52 7.75 5.07 0.81
N ASN A 53 6.96 5.46 -0.18
CA ASN A 53 7.48 6.13 -1.38
C ASN A 53 8.11 7.47 -1.04
N ASP A 54 7.52 8.22 -0.11
CA ASP A 54 8.09 9.49 0.35
C ASP A 54 9.44 9.25 1.03
N LEU A 55 9.53 8.22 1.86
CA LEU A 55 10.79 7.88 2.54
C LEU A 55 11.85 7.44 1.54
N LEU A 56 11.48 6.59 0.58
CA LEU A 56 12.41 6.15 -0.47
C LEU A 56 12.97 7.34 -1.24
N ARG A 57 12.12 8.31 -1.56
CA ARG A 57 12.54 9.51 -2.26
C ARG A 57 13.52 10.34 -1.43
N LYS A 58 13.24 10.49 -0.13
CA LYS A 58 14.13 11.23 0.78
C LYS A 58 15.48 10.56 0.92
N VAL A 59 15.51 9.24 1.03
CA VAL A 59 16.75 8.46 1.12
C VAL A 59 17.57 8.66 -0.16
N LYS A 60 16.92 8.58 -1.32
CA LYS A 60 17.59 8.77 -2.60
C LYS A 60 18.16 10.19 -2.72
N ASP A 61 17.38 11.21 -2.35
CA ASP A 61 17.84 12.59 -2.41
C ASP A 61 19.03 12.82 -1.48
N TYR A 62 19.00 12.22 -0.29
CA TYR A 62 20.09 12.30 0.66
C TYR A 62 21.38 11.68 0.08
N ASP A 63 21.25 10.48 -0.51
CA ASP A 63 22.37 9.79 -1.10
C ASP A 63 22.94 10.57 -2.29
N ASP A 64 22.08 11.17 -3.10
CA ASP A 64 22.49 11.97 -4.27
C ASP A 64 23.22 13.25 -3.83
N SER A 65 22.92 13.78 -2.64
CA SER A 65 23.56 15.00 -2.15
C SER A 65 24.92 14.76 -1.50
N LEU A 66 25.26 13.51 -1.23
CA LEU A 66 26.56 13.16 -0.67
C LEU A 66 27.62 13.10 -1.76
#